data_aa7d8a41433e3ca3419d72a3ebf40b61
#
_entry.id   aa7d8a41433e3ca3419d72a3ebf40b61
#
_cell.length_a   1.000
_cell.length_b   1.000
_cell.length_c   1.000
_cell.angle_alpha   90.00
_cell.angle_beta   90.00
_cell.angle_gamma   90.00
#
_symmetry.space_group_name_H-M   'P 1'
#
loop_
_entity.id
_entity.type
_entity.pdbx_description
1 polymer ?
#
loop_
_entity_poly.entity_id
_entity_poly.type
_entity_poly.pdbx_seq_one_letter_code
_entity_poly.pdbx_strand_id
1 'polypeptide(L)'
;SSEKIATDVAIDLGKKAEPMPVYIYGQFIEHLGRCIYGGIWAEMLEDRKFWYVPGTRESPWRITGEREMLSMDSNAPFTGAQTPVLSVAGDKKAVLSQENLGLKENLGYNGRIILKASGNIEKVLVTLKWGSKTDVEEITGITGKYESYPLSYMSEGLVHDAVLSVEPVGSGKLYVGT
;
A
#
# COMPACT_ATOMS: atom_id res chain seq x y z
N SER A 1 30.62 28.52 34.19
CA SER A 1 29.26 29.09 34.35
C SER A 1 28.54 28.95 33.02
N SER A 2 27.51 28.12 32.98
CA SER A 2 26.65 27.97 31.79
C SER A 2 25.55 29.03 31.85
N GLU A 3 25.55 29.95 30.91
CA GLU A 3 24.44 30.87 30.68
C GLU A 3 23.19 30.10 30.25
N LYS A 4 22.14 30.21 31.04
CA LYS A 4 20.80 29.75 30.65
C LYS A 4 20.18 30.81 29.75
N ILE A 5 20.03 30.51 28.47
CA ILE A 5 19.22 31.33 27.56
C ILE A 5 17.76 31.04 27.86
N ALA A 6 17.07 31.98 28.47
CA ALA A 6 15.63 31.93 28.62
C ALA A 6 14.98 32.52 27.36
N THR A 7 14.18 31.77 26.66
CA THR A 7 13.38 32.23 25.52
C THR A 7 11.94 32.40 26.00
N ASP A 8 11.48 33.65 26.06
CA ASP A 8 10.07 33.91 26.33
C ASP A 8 9.25 33.68 25.06
N VAL A 9 8.30 32.76 25.12
CA VAL A 9 7.32 32.53 24.06
C VAL A 9 6.01 33.18 24.47
N ALA A 10 5.64 34.27 23.80
CA ALA A 10 4.35 34.90 23.98
C ALA A 10 3.34 34.29 22.99
N ILE A 11 2.28 33.68 23.52
CA ILE A 11 1.16 33.16 22.72
C ILE A 11 0.04 34.20 22.76
N ASP A 12 -0.21 34.85 21.61
CA ASP A 12 -1.32 35.80 21.45
C ASP A 12 -2.63 35.02 21.16
N LEU A 13 -3.42 34.81 22.19
CA LEU A 13 -4.72 34.12 22.10
C LEU A 13 -5.83 34.95 21.41
N GLY A 14 -5.53 36.21 21.11
CA GLY A 14 -6.49 37.10 20.40
C GLY A 14 -6.44 36.97 18.88
N LYS A 15 -5.40 36.40 18.33
CA LYS A 15 -5.27 36.16 16.90
C LYS A 15 -5.89 34.77 16.52
N LYS A 16 -7.11 34.85 16.00
CA LYS A 16 -7.70 33.67 15.35
C LYS A 16 -6.99 33.45 14.00
N ALA A 17 -6.34 32.30 13.84
CA ALA A 17 -5.88 31.88 12.53
C ALA A 17 -7.08 31.60 11.61
N GLU A 18 -6.90 31.85 10.31
CA GLU A 18 -7.87 31.43 9.31
C GLU A 18 -8.21 29.95 9.48
N PRO A 19 -9.49 29.53 9.34
CA PRO A 19 -9.86 28.14 9.46
C PRO A 19 -9.05 27.30 8.48
N MET A 20 -8.40 26.27 9.00
CA MET A 20 -7.66 25.33 8.16
C MET A 20 -8.63 24.66 7.19
N PRO A 21 -8.32 24.59 5.88
CA PRO A 21 -9.18 23.92 4.92
C PRO A 21 -9.49 22.49 5.38
N VAL A 22 -10.75 22.08 5.27
CA VAL A 22 -11.25 20.76 5.70
C VAL A 22 -10.43 19.63 5.13
N TYR A 23 -9.89 19.81 3.93
CA TYR A 23 -9.01 18.83 3.27
C TYR A 23 -7.68 18.61 4.04
N ILE A 24 -7.02 19.70 4.48
CA ILE A 24 -5.77 19.61 5.27
C ILE A 24 -6.06 19.03 6.65
N TYR A 25 -7.17 19.41 7.26
CA TYR A 25 -7.59 18.87 8.55
C TYR A 25 -7.89 17.38 8.48
N GLY A 26 -8.59 16.92 7.44
CA GLY A 26 -8.86 15.51 7.19
C GLY A 26 -7.57 14.69 7.02
N GLN A 27 -6.60 15.18 6.23
CA GLN A 27 -5.29 14.54 6.07
C GLN A 27 -4.48 14.53 7.38
N PHE A 28 -4.53 15.57 8.16
CA PHE A 28 -3.84 15.66 9.45
C PHE A 28 -4.41 14.67 10.47
N ILE A 29 -5.74 14.57 10.58
CA ILE A 29 -6.42 13.60 11.45
C ILE A 29 -6.15 12.16 10.99
N GLU A 30 -6.17 11.91 9.69
CA GLU A 30 -5.84 10.61 9.14
C GLU A 30 -4.38 10.21 9.44
N HIS A 31 -3.46 11.15 9.32
CA HIS A 31 -2.04 10.94 9.65
C HIS A 31 -1.82 10.72 11.15
N LEU A 32 -2.46 11.51 12.01
CA LEU A 32 -2.43 11.31 13.46
C LEU A 32 -3.02 9.96 13.89
N GLY A 33 -4.15 9.57 13.32
CA GLY A 33 -4.77 8.28 13.61
C GLY A 33 -3.84 7.11 13.27
N ARG A 34 -3.11 7.20 12.17
CA ARG A 34 -2.10 6.20 11.78
C ARG A 34 -0.90 6.15 12.71
N CYS A 35 -0.44 7.29 13.21
CA CYS A 35 0.68 7.37 14.16
C CYS A 35 0.34 6.83 15.56
N ILE A 36 -0.93 6.85 15.95
CA ILE A 36 -1.34 6.49 17.32
C ILE A 36 -1.70 5.00 17.45
N TYR A 37 -2.20 4.34 16.38
CA TYR A 37 -2.82 3.02 16.49
C TYR A 37 -2.19 1.90 15.68
N GLY A 38 -1.13 2.14 14.90
CA GLY A 38 -0.55 1.06 14.13
C GLY A 38 0.68 1.43 13.31
N GLY A 39 1.36 0.43 12.80
CA GLY A 39 2.40 0.59 11.79
C GLY A 39 1.81 1.12 10.49
N ILE A 40 2.56 1.98 9.80
CA ILE A 40 2.17 2.44 8.47
C ILE A 40 2.54 1.34 7.49
N TRP A 41 1.55 0.75 6.84
CA TRP A 41 1.72 -0.27 5.81
C TRP A 41 2.74 0.11 4.73
N ALA A 42 2.72 1.39 4.32
CA ALA A 42 3.62 1.94 3.34
C ALA A 42 5.11 1.93 3.75
N GLU A 43 5.41 1.88 5.05
CA GLU A 43 6.80 1.84 5.53
C GLU A 43 7.43 0.44 5.42
N MET A 44 6.62 -0.59 5.26
CA MET A 44 7.09 -1.96 5.13
C MET A 44 7.44 -2.34 3.69
N LEU A 45 6.81 -1.68 2.70
CA LEU A 45 6.99 -2.00 1.29
C LEU A 45 8.13 -1.20 0.67
N GLU A 46 9.03 -1.91 -0.01
CA GLU A 46 10.08 -1.32 -0.82
C GLU A 46 9.59 -1.09 -2.25
N ASP A 47 10.26 -0.17 -2.97
CA ASP A 47 9.96 0.17 -4.38
C ASP A 47 8.47 0.31 -4.70
N ARG A 48 7.77 1.12 -3.92
CA ARG A 48 6.33 1.40 -4.12
C ARG A 48 6.01 2.10 -5.44
N LYS A 49 6.99 2.73 -6.07
CA LYS A 49 6.84 3.40 -7.38
C LYS A 49 7.18 2.49 -8.56
N PHE A 50 7.52 1.24 -8.30
CA PHE A 50 7.89 0.26 -9.31
C PHE A 50 8.97 0.75 -10.29
N TRP A 51 10.05 1.33 -9.75
CA TRP A 51 11.22 1.72 -10.52
C TRP A 51 11.80 0.54 -11.29
N TYR A 52 11.76 -0.63 -10.65
CA TYR A 52 12.20 -1.89 -11.24
C TYR A 52 11.01 -2.76 -11.63
N VAL A 53 11.14 -3.45 -12.75
CA VAL A 53 10.10 -4.38 -13.21
C VAL A 53 9.99 -5.56 -12.22
N PRO A 54 8.81 -5.87 -11.69
CA PRO A 54 8.61 -6.99 -10.79
C PRO A 54 9.16 -8.31 -11.34
N GLY A 55 9.80 -9.10 -10.47
CA GLY A 55 10.42 -10.36 -10.84
C GLY A 55 11.79 -10.23 -11.52
N THR A 56 12.37 -9.04 -11.65
CA THR A 56 13.79 -8.86 -11.99
C THR A 56 14.65 -8.94 -10.72
N ARG A 57 15.96 -9.05 -10.90
CA ARG A 57 16.90 -9.16 -9.77
C ARG A 57 16.91 -7.94 -8.88
N GLU A 58 16.74 -6.76 -9.48
CA GLU A 58 16.78 -5.46 -8.82
C GLU A 58 15.50 -5.13 -8.07
N SER A 59 14.38 -5.76 -8.47
CA SER A 59 13.09 -5.50 -7.85
C SER A 59 12.90 -6.29 -6.55
N PRO A 60 12.41 -5.66 -5.47
CA PRO A 60 11.96 -6.37 -4.28
C PRO A 60 10.64 -7.13 -4.53
N TRP A 61 9.92 -6.76 -5.59
CA TRP A 61 8.68 -7.42 -5.98
C TRP A 61 8.94 -8.69 -6.77
N ARG A 62 8.20 -9.73 -6.43
CA ARG A 62 8.23 -11.04 -7.09
C ARG A 62 6.96 -11.26 -7.87
N ILE A 63 7.05 -12.13 -8.88
CA ILE A 63 5.91 -12.60 -9.65
C ILE A 63 5.84 -14.11 -9.51
N THR A 64 4.67 -14.60 -9.14
CA THR A 64 4.31 -16.01 -9.20
C THR A 64 3.19 -16.26 -10.21
N GLY A 65 3.01 -17.48 -10.66
CA GLY A 65 2.14 -17.80 -11.79
C GLY A 65 2.84 -17.56 -13.14
N GLU A 66 2.07 -17.15 -14.12
CA GLU A 66 2.54 -17.00 -15.51
C GLU A 66 3.19 -15.63 -15.73
N ARG A 67 4.49 -15.60 -15.95
CA ARG A 67 5.22 -14.33 -16.13
C ARG A 67 4.74 -13.51 -17.34
N GLU A 68 4.30 -14.17 -18.41
CA GLU A 68 3.71 -13.49 -19.56
C GLU A 68 2.40 -12.74 -19.25
N MET A 69 1.78 -13.03 -18.09
CA MET A 69 0.62 -12.32 -17.58
C MET A 69 0.98 -11.01 -16.86
N LEU A 70 2.26 -10.70 -16.68
CA LEU A 70 2.73 -9.39 -16.22
C LEU A 70 3.11 -8.53 -17.42
N SER A 71 2.65 -7.30 -17.41
CA SER A 71 3.13 -6.21 -18.25
C SER A 71 3.32 -4.92 -17.46
N MET A 72 3.96 -3.91 -18.03
CA MET A 72 4.15 -2.60 -17.42
C MET A 72 3.45 -1.54 -18.25
N ASP A 73 2.59 -0.73 -17.65
CA ASP A 73 1.97 0.43 -18.29
C ASP A 73 2.86 1.67 -18.08
N SER A 74 3.47 2.15 -19.16
CA SER A 74 4.26 3.38 -19.17
C SER A 74 3.53 4.55 -19.83
N ASN A 75 2.34 4.32 -20.40
CA ASN A 75 1.57 5.36 -21.08
C ASN A 75 0.74 6.20 -20.11
N ALA A 76 0.13 5.54 -19.14
CA ALA A 76 -0.70 6.18 -18.13
C ALA A 76 -0.44 5.56 -16.73
N PRO A 77 0.80 5.64 -16.24
CA PRO A 77 1.12 5.06 -14.93
C PRO A 77 0.40 5.82 -13.80
N PHE A 78 0.12 5.12 -12.70
CA PHE A 78 -0.43 5.76 -11.52
C PHE A 78 0.54 6.77 -10.92
N THR A 79 1.81 6.37 -10.79
CA THR A 79 2.90 7.21 -10.29
C THR A 79 4.23 6.74 -10.88
N GLY A 80 5.23 7.60 -10.91
CA GLY A 80 6.54 7.25 -11.47
C GLY A 80 6.51 7.04 -12.97
N ALA A 81 7.34 6.14 -13.48
CA ALA A 81 7.52 5.89 -14.90
C ALA A 81 6.64 4.75 -15.45
N GLN A 82 6.18 3.85 -14.58
CA GLN A 82 5.46 2.65 -14.99
C GLN A 82 4.61 2.08 -13.85
N THR A 83 3.56 1.36 -14.22
CA THR A 83 2.66 0.66 -13.29
C THR A 83 2.56 -0.80 -13.69
N PRO A 84 2.72 -1.77 -12.78
CA PRO A 84 2.53 -3.18 -13.08
C PRO A 84 1.07 -3.49 -13.40
N VAL A 85 0.88 -4.30 -14.43
CA VAL A 85 -0.41 -4.78 -14.92
C VAL A 85 -0.43 -6.29 -14.84
N LEU A 86 -1.29 -6.82 -13.98
CA LEU A 86 -1.50 -8.26 -13.81
C LEU A 86 -2.69 -8.69 -14.67
N SER A 87 -2.46 -9.58 -15.60
CA SER A 87 -3.51 -10.13 -16.46
C SER A 87 -4.04 -11.44 -15.91
N VAL A 88 -5.32 -11.69 -16.15
CA VAL A 88 -6.00 -12.97 -15.87
C VAL A 88 -6.75 -13.42 -17.11
N ALA A 89 -6.51 -14.64 -17.57
CA ALA A 89 -7.18 -15.25 -18.70
C ALA A 89 -7.32 -16.77 -18.47
N GLY A 90 -8.52 -17.21 -18.18
CA GLY A 90 -8.79 -18.60 -17.80
C GLY A 90 -8.09 -18.96 -16.48
N ASP A 91 -7.28 -20.00 -16.50
CA ASP A 91 -6.47 -20.45 -15.38
C ASP A 91 -5.09 -19.76 -15.27
N LYS A 92 -4.73 -18.95 -16.29
CA LYS A 92 -3.47 -18.20 -16.31
C LYS A 92 -3.61 -16.85 -15.65
N LYS A 93 -2.71 -16.56 -14.72
CA LYS A 93 -2.61 -15.26 -14.02
C LYS A 93 -1.21 -15.00 -13.52
N ALA A 94 -0.89 -13.73 -13.30
CA ALA A 94 0.25 -13.30 -12.53
C ALA A 94 -0.19 -12.83 -11.15
N VAL A 95 0.58 -13.18 -10.12
CA VAL A 95 0.40 -12.72 -8.74
C VAL A 95 1.64 -11.92 -8.35
N LEU A 96 1.42 -10.70 -7.87
CA LEU A 96 2.48 -9.80 -7.39
C LEU A 96 2.69 -10.03 -5.90
N SER A 97 3.95 -10.16 -5.46
CA SER A 97 4.25 -10.34 -4.03
C SER A 97 5.52 -9.63 -3.62
N GLN A 98 5.61 -9.31 -2.33
CA GLN A 98 6.84 -8.85 -1.69
C GLN A 98 7.06 -9.67 -0.41
N GLU A 99 8.29 -10.12 -0.23
CA GLU A 99 8.70 -11.01 0.87
C GLU A 99 9.55 -10.26 1.89
N ASN A 100 9.88 -10.95 2.99
CA ASN A 100 10.74 -10.45 4.06
C ASN A 100 10.22 -9.17 4.73
N LEU A 101 8.91 -9.04 4.85
CA LEU A 101 8.29 -7.91 5.52
C LEU A 101 8.37 -8.09 7.04
N GLY A 102 8.83 -7.05 7.74
CA GLY A 102 8.89 -7.04 9.19
C GLY A 102 7.57 -6.61 9.83
N LEU A 103 7.00 -7.44 10.69
CA LEU A 103 5.82 -7.12 11.49
C LEU A 103 6.19 -7.04 12.96
N LYS A 104 5.74 -5.99 13.64
CA LYS A 104 5.87 -5.84 15.09
C LYS A 104 4.73 -6.57 15.80
N GLU A 105 5.02 -7.05 16.99
CA GLU A 105 4.06 -7.80 17.78
C GLU A 105 2.83 -6.99 18.18
N ASN A 106 1.65 -7.60 18.05
CA ASN A 106 0.35 -7.05 18.47
C ASN A 106 0.06 -5.66 17.92
N LEU A 107 0.50 -5.38 16.70
CA LEU A 107 0.30 -4.10 16.04
C LEU A 107 -0.68 -4.23 14.86
N GLY A 108 -1.67 -3.34 14.82
CA GLY A 108 -2.53 -3.17 13.66
C GLY A 108 -1.78 -2.44 12.53
N TYR A 109 -1.86 -2.94 11.32
CA TYR A 109 -1.30 -2.32 10.12
C TYR A 109 -2.43 -1.81 9.24
N ASN A 110 -2.52 -0.50 9.11
CA ASN A 110 -3.48 0.16 8.24
C ASN A 110 -2.78 0.77 7.04
N GLY A 111 -3.38 0.62 5.89
CA GLY A 111 -2.85 1.16 4.66
C GLY A 111 -3.89 1.24 3.57
N ARG A 112 -3.41 1.39 2.36
CA ARG A 112 -4.24 1.42 1.17
C ARG A 112 -3.47 0.84 0.00
N ILE A 113 -4.20 0.29 -0.94
CA ILE A 113 -3.71 -0.09 -2.26
C ILE A 113 -4.47 0.70 -3.31
N ILE A 114 -3.79 1.10 -4.37
CA ILE A 114 -4.41 1.80 -5.49
C ILE A 114 -4.61 0.81 -6.62
N LEU A 115 -5.85 0.66 -7.07
CA LEU A 115 -6.20 -0.30 -8.10
C LEU A 115 -7.02 0.35 -9.21
N LYS A 116 -6.80 -0.14 -10.42
CA LYS A 116 -7.63 0.11 -11.62
C LYS A 116 -7.79 -1.22 -12.34
N ALA A 117 -8.97 -1.48 -12.86
CA ALA A 117 -9.25 -2.70 -13.61
C ALA A 117 -9.75 -2.41 -15.03
N SER A 118 -9.50 -3.33 -15.94
CA SER A 118 -10.17 -3.40 -17.25
C SER A 118 -10.56 -4.85 -17.53
N GLY A 119 -11.69 -5.03 -18.23
CA GLY A 119 -12.33 -6.34 -18.37
C GLY A 119 -13.15 -6.68 -17.13
N ASN A 120 -13.29 -7.97 -16.83
CA ASN A 120 -14.08 -8.46 -15.73
C ASN A 120 -13.19 -8.97 -14.58
N ILE A 121 -12.53 -8.07 -13.85
CA ILE A 121 -11.89 -8.41 -12.57
C ILE A 121 -12.98 -8.43 -11.51
N GLU A 122 -13.32 -9.63 -11.05
CA GLU A 122 -14.39 -9.85 -10.08
C GLU A 122 -13.98 -9.38 -8.68
N LYS A 123 -12.75 -9.72 -8.31
CA LYS A 123 -12.14 -9.33 -7.03
C LYS A 123 -10.63 -9.37 -7.07
N VAL A 124 -10.01 -8.78 -6.06
CA VAL A 124 -8.58 -8.87 -5.79
C VAL A 124 -8.41 -9.37 -4.36
N LEU A 125 -7.58 -10.40 -4.19
CA LEU A 125 -7.18 -10.90 -2.89
C LEU A 125 -5.84 -10.27 -2.51
N VAL A 126 -5.84 -9.47 -1.45
CA VAL A 126 -4.63 -8.92 -0.86
C VAL A 126 -4.34 -9.69 0.40
N THR A 127 -3.32 -10.53 0.36
CA THR A 127 -3.02 -11.51 1.41
C THR A 127 -1.74 -11.14 2.13
N LEU A 128 -1.80 -11.09 3.46
CA LEU A 128 -0.62 -11.04 4.32
C LEU A 128 -0.45 -12.39 5.01
N LYS A 129 0.70 -13.02 4.77
CA LYS A 129 1.02 -14.33 5.32
C LYS A 129 2.26 -14.24 6.20
N TRP A 130 2.22 -14.80 7.41
CA TRP A 130 3.36 -14.89 8.33
C TRP A 130 3.30 -16.17 9.15
N GLY A 131 4.39 -16.93 9.17
CA GLY A 131 4.42 -18.24 9.80
C GLY A 131 3.32 -19.16 9.25
N SER A 132 2.48 -19.69 10.12
CA SER A 132 1.29 -20.49 9.78
C SER A 132 0.01 -19.66 9.62
N LYS A 133 0.08 -18.35 9.81
CA LYS A 133 -1.06 -17.44 9.76
C LYS A 133 -1.22 -16.80 8.39
N THR A 134 -2.47 -16.52 8.05
CA THR A 134 -2.84 -15.87 6.79
C THR A 134 -4.02 -14.96 7.06
N ASP A 135 -3.91 -13.71 6.68
CA ASP A 135 -4.98 -12.73 6.68
C ASP A 135 -5.23 -12.25 5.25
N VAL A 136 -6.49 -12.18 4.84
CA VAL A 136 -6.91 -11.90 3.47
C VAL A 136 -7.94 -10.79 3.45
N GLU A 137 -7.60 -9.69 2.76
CA GLU A 137 -8.56 -8.66 2.38
C GLU A 137 -9.07 -8.91 0.96
N GLU A 138 -10.37 -9.03 0.81
CA GLU A 138 -11.04 -9.19 -0.47
C GLU A 138 -11.58 -7.85 -0.95
N ILE A 139 -11.07 -7.37 -2.08
CA ILE A 139 -11.49 -6.09 -2.69
C ILE A 139 -12.34 -6.38 -3.91
N THR A 140 -13.55 -5.83 -3.94
CA THR A 140 -14.51 -5.94 -5.04
C THR A 140 -14.89 -4.58 -5.60
N GLY A 141 -15.56 -4.53 -6.74
CA GLY A 141 -16.05 -3.29 -7.32
C GLY A 141 -14.94 -2.37 -7.86
N ILE A 142 -13.83 -2.96 -8.33
CA ILE A 142 -12.70 -2.19 -8.86
C ILE A 142 -13.11 -1.60 -10.21
N THR A 143 -12.94 -0.28 -10.35
CA THR A 143 -13.38 0.46 -11.53
C THR A 143 -12.27 0.63 -12.59
N GLY A 144 -12.62 1.21 -13.74
CA GLY A 144 -11.67 1.58 -14.80
C GLY A 144 -10.83 2.83 -14.48
N LYS A 145 -10.89 3.34 -13.25
CA LYS A 145 -10.07 4.47 -12.77
C LYS A 145 -9.23 4.03 -11.58
N TYR A 146 -8.09 4.68 -11.37
CA TYR A 146 -7.30 4.45 -10.17
C TYR A 146 -8.07 4.96 -8.94
N GLU A 147 -8.38 4.05 -8.03
CA GLU A 147 -9.07 4.34 -6.77
C GLU A 147 -8.30 3.71 -5.61
N SER A 148 -8.47 4.29 -4.43
CA SER A 148 -7.82 3.87 -3.20
C SER A 148 -8.73 2.91 -2.43
N TYR A 149 -8.20 1.75 -2.08
CA TYR A 149 -8.89 0.72 -1.29
C TYR A 149 -8.15 0.53 0.03
N PRO A 150 -8.85 0.61 1.18
CA PRO A 150 -8.23 0.43 2.48
C PRO A 150 -7.80 -1.02 2.69
N LEU A 151 -6.69 -1.18 3.41
CA LEU A 151 -6.19 -2.48 3.89
C LEU A 151 -5.97 -2.39 5.39
N SER A 152 -6.38 -3.42 6.12
CA SER A 152 -6.19 -3.49 7.57
C SER A 152 -5.81 -4.91 7.98
N TYR A 153 -4.67 -5.04 8.65
CA TYR A 153 -4.16 -6.32 9.14
C TYR A 153 -3.75 -6.20 10.60
N MET A 154 -3.91 -7.29 11.36
CA MET A 154 -3.46 -7.37 12.74
C MET A 154 -2.36 -8.42 12.84
N SER A 155 -1.14 -8.01 13.23
CA SER A 155 -0.07 -8.97 13.48
C SER A 155 -0.21 -9.60 14.88
N GLU A 156 0.01 -10.90 14.96
CA GLU A 156 0.19 -11.61 16.20
C GLU A 156 1.62 -12.13 16.26
N GLY A 157 2.43 -11.52 17.12
CA GLY A 157 3.85 -11.83 17.25
C GLY A 157 4.80 -11.01 16.40
N LEU A 158 6.08 -11.01 16.77
CA LEU A 158 7.16 -10.39 16.01
C LEU A 158 7.53 -11.30 14.84
N VAL A 159 7.50 -10.77 13.63
CA VAL A 159 7.75 -11.51 12.39
C VAL A 159 8.70 -10.71 11.50
N HIS A 160 9.63 -11.40 10.84
CA HIS A 160 10.61 -10.81 9.93
C HIS A 160 10.50 -11.33 8.49
N ASP A 161 9.61 -12.29 8.25
CA ASP A 161 9.47 -13.03 7.00
C ASP A 161 8.04 -13.03 6.45
N ALA A 162 7.26 -12.00 6.78
CA ALA A 162 5.91 -11.89 6.24
C ALA A 162 5.94 -11.65 4.72
N VAL A 163 4.92 -12.17 4.05
CA VAL A 163 4.72 -12.05 2.61
C VAL A 163 3.39 -11.35 2.34
N LEU A 164 3.47 -10.27 1.57
CA LEU A 164 2.30 -9.65 0.98
C LEU A 164 2.10 -10.18 -0.43
N SER A 165 0.87 -10.50 -0.82
CA SER A 165 0.55 -10.81 -2.21
C SER A 165 -0.71 -10.11 -2.68
N VAL A 166 -0.75 -9.81 -3.98
CA VAL A 166 -1.87 -9.18 -4.68
C VAL A 166 -2.24 -10.11 -5.83
N GLU A 167 -3.41 -10.72 -5.73
CA GLU A 167 -3.90 -11.72 -6.66
C GLU A 167 -5.22 -11.29 -7.30
N PRO A 168 -5.26 -11.06 -8.62
CA PRO A 168 -6.51 -10.80 -9.34
C PRO A 168 -7.29 -12.09 -9.57
N VAL A 169 -8.62 -12.00 -9.49
CA VAL A 169 -9.57 -13.08 -9.79
C VAL A 169 -10.58 -12.58 -10.83
N GLY A 170 -10.88 -13.39 -11.82
CA GLY A 170 -11.80 -13.06 -12.90
C GLY A 170 -11.15 -13.19 -14.28
N SER A 171 -11.41 -12.24 -15.18
CA SER A 171 -10.84 -12.18 -16.52
C SER A 171 -10.61 -10.74 -16.94
N GLY A 172 -9.37 -10.36 -17.20
CA GLY A 172 -9.03 -8.98 -17.55
C GLY A 172 -7.65 -8.56 -17.08
N LYS A 173 -7.51 -7.27 -16.76
CA LYS A 173 -6.24 -6.67 -16.34
C LYS A 173 -6.44 -5.87 -15.06
N LEU A 174 -5.56 -6.06 -14.10
CA LEU A 174 -5.46 -5.30 -12.87
C LEU A 174 -4.19 -4.45 -12.90
N TYR A 175 -4.34 -3.15 -12.74
CA TYR A 175 -3.26 -2.17 -12.59
C TYR A 175 -3.04 -1.90 -11.11
N VAL A 176 -1.82 -2.05 -10.64
CA VAL A 176 -1.49 -1.97 -9.20
C VAL A 176 -0.61 -0.77 -8.93
N GLY A 177 -1.15 0.20 -8.16
CA GLY A 177 -0.43 1.29 -7.54
C GLY A 177 -0.26 1.07 -6.03
N THR A 178 0.71 1.71 -5.39
CA THR A 178 0.93 1.65 -3.94
C THR A 178 1.26 3.02 -3.35
#